data_b1682339bd68aa64eb2f9d6aa518c7c2
#
_entry.id   b1682339bd68aa64eb2f9d6aa518c7c2
#
_cell.length_a   1.000
_cell.length_b   1.000
_cell.length_c   1.000
_cell.angle_alpha   90.00
_cell.angle_beta   90.00
_cell.angle_gamma   90.00
#
_symmetry.space_group_name_H-M   'P 1'
#
loop_
_entity.id
_entity.type
_entity.pdbx_description
1 polymer ?
#
loop_
_entity_poly.entity_id
_entity_poly.type
_entity_poly.pdbx_seq_one_letter_code
_entity_poly.pdbx_strand_id
1 'polypeptide(L)'
;MKKSELDLSNLKNSFSTLKECYYDYTLQKDEKMKTYIKDSCIKRFEYTYETAKKIMNKFLKKEYDKTEKELSINNIFREMYGLGLINNFENWVDYRENRNTSAHEYDITKTYPIINLVPNFISDVDFFITHLEQVLTDD
;
A
#
# COMPACT_ATOMS: atom_id res chain seq x y z
N MET A 1 11.22 -1.07 -19.54
CA MET A 1 9.91 -0.38 -19.53
C MET A 1 10.11 1.12 -19.59
N LYS A 2 9.35 1.77 -20.42
CA LYS A 2 9.40 3.22 -20.48
C LYS A 2 8.68 3.82 -19.28
N LYS A 3 9.29 4.82 -18.67
CA LYS A 3 8.73 5.47 -17.49
C LYS A 3 7.33 6.02 -17.74
N SER A 4 7.05 6.52 -18.95
CA SER A 4 5.75 7.09 -19.33
C SER A 4 4.61 6.07 -19.35
N GLU A 5 4.94 4.77 -19.34
CA GLU A 5 3.91 3.72 -19.37
C GLU A 5 3.37 3.37 -17.99
N LEU A 6 4.02 3.84 -16.93
CA LEU A 6 3.63 3.53 -15.56
C LEU A 6 3.64 4.81 -14.74
N ASP A 7 2.44 5.32 -14.47
CA ASP A 7 2.26 6.58 -13.77
C ASP A 7 2.10 6.34 -12.28
N LEU A 8 3.02 6.87 -11.48
CA LEU A 8 3.03 6.72 -10.03
C LEU A 8 2.37 7.90 -9.30
N SER A 9 1.78 8.85 -10.02
CA SER A 9 1.24 10.07 -9.42
C SER A 9 0.18 9.79 -8.37
N ASN A 10 -0.78 8.93 -8.66
CA ASN A 10 -1.85 8.60 -7.72
C ASN A 10 -1.30 7.93 -6.47
N LEU A 11 -0.34 7.03 -6.64
CA LEU A 11 0.27 6.36 -5.49
C LEU A 11 1.01 7.35 -4.61
N LYS A 12 1.81 8.23 -5.22
CA LYS A 12 2.57 9.23 -4.47
C LYS A 12 1.65 10.19 -3.73
N ASN A 13 0.55 10.61 -4.36
CA ASN A 13 -0.40 11.52 -3.73
C ASN A 13 -1.12 10.85 -2.56
N SER A 14 -1.61 9.64 -2.74
CA SER A 14 -2.30 8.92 -1.67
C SER A 14 -1.34 8.61 -0.53
N PHE A 15 -0.10 8.26 -0.84
CA PHE A 15 0.92 7.98 0.16
C PHE A 15 1.23 9.24 0.98
N SER A 16 1.37 10.38 0.31
CA SER A 16 1.62 11.66 0.99
C SER A 16 0.49 12.00 1.96
N THR A 17 -0.77 11.85 1.52
CA THR A 17 -1.91 12.15 2.39
C THR A 17 -2.03 11.17 3.55
N LEU A 18 -1.65 9.91 3.34
CA LEU A 18 -1.63 8.94 4.43
C LEU A 18 -0.60 9.32 5.49
N LYS A 19 0.60 9.74 5.07
CA LYS A 19 1.64 10.16 6.01
C LYS A 19 1.21 11.36 6.83
N GLU A 20 0.61 12.35 6.17
CA GLU A 20 0.10 13.54 6.86
C GLU A 20 -0.98 13.19 7.87
N CYS A 21 -1.92 12.34 7.45
CA CYS A 21 -3.03 11.93 8.30
C CYS A 21 -2.53 11.17 9.52
N TYR A 22 -1.59 10.26 9.32
CA TYR A 22 -1.04 9.49 10.44
C TYR A 22 -0.26 10.39 11.39
N TYR A 23 0.49 11.36 10.87
CA TYR A 23 1.19 12.33 11.69
C TYR A 23 0.20 13.10 12.57
N ASP A 24 -0.90 13.59 11.97
CA ASP A 24 -1.94 14.29 12.71
C ASP A 24 -2.57 13.40 13.78
N TYR A 25 -2.76 12.12 13.46
CA TYR A 25 -3.29 11.15 14.42
C TYR A 25 -2.39 11.04 15.64
N THR A 26 -1.08 11.00 15.45
CA THR A 26 -0.14 10.86 16.58
C THR A 26 -0.10 12.09 17.46
N LEU A 27 -0.41 13.26 16.92
CA LEU A 27 -0.35 14.51 17.67
C LEU A 27 -1.70 14.90 18.32
N GLN A 28 -2.80 14.35 17.85
CA GLN A 28 -4.12 14.76 18.33
C GLN A 28 -4.37 14.25 19.74
N LYS A 29 -4.76 15.17 20.63
CA LYS A 29 -5.02 14.87 22.06
C LYS A 29 -6.50 14.77 22.38
N ASP A 30 -7.36 15.36 21.56
CA ASP A 30 -8.81 15.23 21.74
C ASP A 30 -9.26 13.87 21.26
N GLU A 31 -9.84 13.06 22.13
CA GLU A 31 -10.20 11.68 21.83
C GLU A 31 -11.22 11.57 20.69
N LYS A 32 -12.19 12.48 20.64
CA LYS A 32 -13.20 12.44 19.59
C LYS A 32 -12.58 12.76 18.23
N MET A 33 -11.78 13.82 18.18
CA MET A 33 -11.08 14.19 16.94
C MET A 33 -10.10 13.13 16.52
N LYS A 34 -9.41 12.50 17.49
CA LYS A 34 -8.46 11.42 17.19
C LYS A 34 -9.16 10.24 16.54
N THR A 35 -10.39 9.92 16.98
CA THR A 35 -11.18 8.85 16.38
C THR A 35 -11.50 9.17 14.91
N TYR A 36 -11.88 10.41 14.61
CA TYR A 36 -12.16 10.81 13.24
C TYR A 36 -10.92 10.72 12.36
N ILE A 37 -9.79 11.16 12.88
CA ILE A 37 -8.52 11.09 12.15
C ILE A 37 -8.11 9.62 11.92
N LYS A 38 -8.33 8.76 12.91
CA LYS A 38 -8.06 7.32 12.77
C LYS A 38 -8.87 6.74 11.61
N ASP A 39 -10.16 7.05 11.54
CA ASP A 39 -11.02 6.57 10.46
C ASP A 39 -10.52 7.05 9.10
N SER A 40 -10.07 8.29 9.03
CA SER A 40 -9.49 8.83 7.81
C SER A 40 -8.19 8.11 7.44
N CYS A 41 -7.35 7.79 8.41
CA CYS A 41 -6.11 7.04 8.16
C CYS A 41 -6.40 5.66 7.60
N ILE A 42 -7.43 4.98 8.12
CA ILE A 42 -7.79 3.65 7.63
C ILE A 42 -8.25 3.73 6.17
N LYS A 43 -9.07 4.73 5.81
CA LYS A 43 -9.50 4.93 4.43
C LYS A 43 -8.32 5.20 3.50
N ARG A 44 -7.36 6.01 3.94
CA ARG A 44 -6.18 6.33 3.15
C ARG A 44 -5.25 5.13 3.02
N PHE A 45 -5.15 4.31 4.07
CA PHE A 45 -4.44 3.04 3.99
C PHE A 45 -5.06 2.14 2.91
N GLU A 46 -6.38 1.98 2.94
CA GLU A 46 -7.08 1.15 1.97
C GLU A 46 -6.83 1.62 0.54
N TYR A 47 -6.96 2.91 0.30
CA TYR A 47 -6.75 3.48 -1.03
C TYR A 47 -5.31 3.33 -1.49
N THR A 48 -4.35 3.61 -0.61
CA THR A 48 -2.92 3.51 -0.94
C THR A 48 -2.55 2.06 -1.25
N TYR A 49 -3.05 1.12 -0.46
CA TYR A 49 -2.81 -0.30 -0.70
C TYR A 49 -3.35 -0.73 -2.07
N GLU A 50 -4.59 -0.38 -2.37
CA GLU A 50 -5.21 -0.76 -3.66
C GLU A 50 -4.44 -0.16 -4.83
N THR A 51 -4.01 1.09 -4.70
CA THR A 51 -3.25 1.77 -5.75
C THR A 51 -1.90 1.10 -5.96
N ALA A 52 -1.19 0.77 -4.89
CA ALA A 52 0.10 0.08 -4.97
C ALA A 52 -0.06 -1.28 -5.66
N LYS A 53 -1.08 -2.04 -5.27
CA LYS A 53 -1.34 -3.35 -5.85
C LYS A 53 -1.63 -3.27 -7.35
N LYS A 54 -2.41 -2.28 -7.77
CA LYS A 54 -2.69 -2.09 -9.19
C LYS A 54 -1.42 -1.78 -9.98
N ILE A 55 -0.53 -0.99 -9.41
CA ILE A 55 0.75 -0.66 -10.05
C ILE A 55 1.62 -1.90 -10.16
N MET A 56 1.70 -2.71 -9.09
CA MET A 56 2.45 -3.97 -9.12
C MET A 56 1.93 -4.90 -10.21
N ASN A 57 0.62 -5.04 -10.29
CA ASN A 57 -0.03 -5.89 -11.29
C ASN A 57 0.31 -5.42 -12.71
N LYS A 58 0.16 -4.13 -12.95
CA LYS A 58 0.43 -3.54 -14.26
C LYS A 58 1.89 -3.70 -14.65
N PHE A 59 2.81 -3.49 -13.71
CA PHE A 59 4.23 -3.64 -13.95
C PHE A 59 4.59 -5.07 -14.35
N LEU A 60 4.08 -6.06 -13.61
CA LEU A 60 4.38 -7.46 -13.88
C LEU A 60 3.81 -7.92 -15.22
N LYS A 61 2.63 -7.45 -15.59
CA LYS A 61 2.04 -7.78 -16.89
C LYS A 61 2.86 -7.22 -18.04
N LYS A 62 3.32 -6.00 -17.93
CA LYS A 62 4.04 -5.33 -19.02
C LYS A 62 5.50 -5.73 -19.12
N GLU A 63 6.19 -5.83 -18.00
CA GLU A 63 7.62 -6.11 -18.00
C GLU A 63 7.95 -7.60 -18.01
N TYR A 64 7.08 -8.43 -17.44
CA TYR A 64 7.35 -9.86 -17.25
C TYR A 64 6.30 -10.73 -17.92
N ASP A 65 5.41 -10.11 -18.70
CA ASP A 65 4.40 -10.83 -19.52
C ASP A 65 3.55 -11.80 -18.69
N LYS A 66 3.27 -11.43 -17.44
CA LYS A 66 2.45 -12.27 -16.55
C LYS A 66 0.98 -12.18 -16.92
N THR A 67 0.27 -13.29 -16.78
CA THR A 67 -1.17 -13.37 -17.00
C THR A 67 -1.94 -13.09 -15.72
N GLU A 68 -3.24 -12.80 -15.85
CA GLU A 68 -4.11 -12.62 -14.68
C GLU A 68 -4.08 -13.84 -13.76
N LYS A 69 -4.05 -15.04 -14.33
CA LYS A 69 -4.01 -16.27 -13.55
C LYS A 69 -2.71 -16.37 -12.74
N GLU A 70 -1.59 -16.00 -13.33
CA GLU A 70 -0.29 -16.03 -12.66
C GLU A 70 -0.20 -15.01 -11.54
N LEU A 71 -0.98 -13.93 -11.59
CA LEU A 71 -0.96 -12.85 -10.63
C LEU A 71 -2.09 -12.93 -9.61
N SER A 72 -2.70 -14.10 -9.47
CA SER A 72 -3.79 -14.31 -8.51
C SER A 72 -3.27 -14.37 -7.07
N ILE A 73 -4.16 -14.06 -6.14
CA ILE A 73 -3.92 -14.15 -4.68
C ILE A 73 -2.64 -13.41 -4.30
N ASN A 74 -1.70 -14.07 -3.64
CA ASN A 74 -0.47 -13.45 -3.14
C ASN A 74 0.70 -13.56 -4.13
N ASN A 75 0.46 -14.06 -5.33
CA ASN A 75 1.54 -14.22 -6.31
C ASN A 75 2.18 -12.89 -6.71
N ILE A 76 1.37 -11.82 -6.76
CA ILE A 76 1.90 -10.47 -7.04
C ILE A 76 3.03 -10.14 -6.06
N PHE A 77 2.80 -10.38 -4.78
CA PHE A 77 3.79 -10.04 -3.74
C PHE A 77 5.01 -10.93 -3.82
N ARG A 78 4.84 -12.22 -4.16
CA ARG A 78 5.97 -13.13 -4.35
C ARG A 78 6.85 -12.67 -5.50
N GLU A 79 6.23 -12.29 -6.62
CA GLU A 79 6.96 -11.81 -7.78
C GLU A 79 7.71 -10.50 -7.46
N MET A 80 7.04 -9.57 -6.81
CA MET A 80 7.66 -8.30 -6.45
C MET A 80 8.80 -8.48 -5.45
N TYR A 81 8.63 -9.38 -4.49
CA TYR A 81 9.69 -9.69 -3.55
C TYR A 81 10.90 -10.32 -4.26
N GLY A 82 10.65 -11.24 -5.18
CA GLY A 82 11.71 -11.87 -5.95
C GLY A 82 12.51 -10.88 -6.79
N LEU A 83 11.88 -9.79 -7.22
CA LEU A 83 12.53 -8.73 -7.99
C LEU A 83 13.22 -7.68 -7.10
N GLY A 84 13.10 -7.81 -5.79
CA GLY A 84 13.67 -6.83 -4.87
C GLY A 84 12.92 -5.51 -4.80
N LEU A 85 11.68 -5.47 -5.28
CA LEU A 85 10.88 -4.25 -5.33
C LEU A 85 10.03 -4.05 -4.09
N ILE A 86 9.83 -5.09 -3.31
CA ILE A 86 9.32 -4.98 -1.94
C ILE A 86 10.30 -5.72 -1.03
N ASN A 87 10.38 -5.31 0.22
CA ASN A 87 11.38 -5.84 1.15
C ASN A 87 10.83 -6.90 2.10
N ASN A 88 9.52 -7.15 2.10
CA ASN A 88 8.92 -8.11 3.02
C ASN A 88 7.62 -8.65 2.43
N PHE A 89 7.62 -9.93 2.08
CA PHE A 89 6.45 -10.59 1.50
C PHE A 89 5.32 -10.71 2.51
N GLU A 90 5.64 -11.13 3.74
CA GLU A 90 4.62 -11.41 4.75
C GLU A 90 3.85 -10.15 5.16
N ASN A 91 4.54 -9.02 5.24
CA ASN A 91 3.88 -7.76 5.57
C ASN A 91 2.81 -7.41 4.54
N TRP A 92 3.10 -7.59 3.24
CA TRP A 92 2.14 -7.27 2.20
C TRP A 92 0.94 -8.21 2.21
N VAL A 93 1.14 -9.48 2.58
CA VAL A 93 0.03 -10.41 2.79
C VAL A 93 -0.86 -9.92 3.94
N ASP A 94 -0.25 -9.45 5.04
CA ASP A 94 -0.99 -8.90 6.16
C ASP A 94 -1.78 -7.66 5.77
N TYR A 95 -1.19 -6.78 4.95
CA TYR A 95 -1.90 -5.59 4.47
C TYR A 95 -3.13 -5.99 3.66
N ARG A 96 -3.00 -6.99 2.80
CA ARG A 96 -4.12 -7.48 2.02
C ARG A 96 -5.24 -8.02 2.91
N GLU A 97 -4.89 -8.83 3.89
CA GLU A 97 -5.87 -9.41 4.81
C GLU A 97 -6.60 -8.35 5.63
N ASN A 98 -5.85 -7.37 6.14
CA ASN A 98 -6.44 -6.28 6.91
C ASN A 98 -7.30 -5.37 6.04
N ARG A 99 -6.89 -5.12 4.79
CA ARG A 99 -7.71 -4.37 3.84
C ARG A 99 -9.04 -5.09 3.58
N ASN A 100 -9.00 -6.40 3.38
CA ASN A 100 -10.22 -7.17 3.14
C ASN A 100 -11.15 -7.14 4.34
N THR A 101 -10.60 -7.26 5.54
CA THR A 101 -11.38 -7.21 6.78
C THR A 101 -12.03 -5.84 6.95
N SER A 102 -11.27 -4.75 6.75
CA SER A 102 -11.80 -3.39 6.94
C SER A 102 -12.89 -3.05 5.94
N ALA A 103 -12.88 -3.65 4.76
CA ALA A 103 -13.88 -3.40 3.73
C ALA A 103 -15.23 -4.01 4.08
N HIS A 104 -15.26 -5.05 4.92
CA HIS A 104 -16.46 -5.83 5.17
C HIS A 104 -16.93 -5.80 6.62
N GLU A 105 -16.16 -5.19 7.52
CA GLU A 105 -16.45 -5.23 8.95
C GLU A 105 -16.55 -3.82 9.51
N TYR A 106 -17.63 -3.59 10.25
CA TYR A 106 -17.81 -2.34 10.99
C TYR A 106 -17.55 -2.52 12.47
N ASP A 107 -16.96 -3.63 12.85
CA ASP A 107 -16.62 -3.92 14.24
C ASP A 107 -15.41 -3.07 14.63
N ILE A 108 -15.61 -2.18 15.61
CA ILE A 108 -14.58 -1.27 16.11
C ILE A 108 -13.35 -2.04 16.58
N THR A 109 -13.55 -3.20 17.18
CA THR A 109 -12.43 -4.00 17.68
C THR A 109 -11.54 -4.53 16.56
N LYS A 110 -12.08 -4.69 15.37
CA LYS A 110 -11.33 -5.17 14.21
C LYS A 110 -10.59 -4.08 13.45
N THR A 111 -10.99 -2.81 13.63
CA THR A 111 -10.27 -1.70 13.00
C THR A 111 -9.03 -1.29 13.77
N TYR A 112 -8.93 -1.69 15.04
CA TYR A 112 -7.81 -1.32 15.87
C TYR A 112 -6.46 -1.83 15.34
N PRO A 113 -6.34 -3.09 14.89
CA PRO A 113 -5.05 -3.57 14.36
C PRO A 113 -4.59 -2.80 13.10
N ILE A 114 -5.51 -2.27 12.31
CA ILE A 114 -5.16 -1.57 11.07
C ILE A 114 -4.36 -0.30 11.38
N ILE A 115 -4.82 0.48 12.36
CA ILE A 115 -4.09 1.71 12.69
C ILE A 115 -2.67 1.40 13.17
N ASN A 116 -2.47 0.25 13.82
CA ASN A 116 -1.16 -0.16 14.30
C ASN A 116 -0.24 -0.65 13.16
N LEU A 117 -0.80 -1.03 12.02
CA LEU A 117 -0.03 -1.43 10.85
C LEU A 117 0.49 -0.24 10.05
N VAL A 118 -0.12 0.94 10.21
CA VAL A 118 0.15 2.08 9.33
C VAL A 118 1.62 2.48 9.32
N PRO A 119 2.34 2.55 10.46
CA PRO A 119 3.76 2.90 10.41
C PRO A 119 4.60 1.94 9.56
N ASN A 120 4.39 0.63 9.71
CA ASN A 120 5.09 -0.36 8.90
C ASN A 120 4.71 -0.24 7.43
N PHE A 121 3.43 -0.02 7.18
CA PHE A 121 2.94 0.15 5.82
C PHE A 121 3.58 1.36 5.14
N ILE A 122 3.69 2.48 5.85
CA ILE A 122 4.35 3.67 5.32
C ILE A 122 5.79 3.36 4.93
N SER A 123 6.51 2.65 5.78
CA SER A 123 7.89 2.27 5.50
C SER A 123 7.98 1.35 4.27
N ASP A 124 7.08 0.39 4.17
CA ASP A 124 7.09 -0.58 3.08
C ASP A 124 6.69 0.04 1.74
N VAL A 125 5.73 0.99 1.75
CA VAL A 125 5.35 1.70 0.53
C VAL A 125 6.49 2.62 0.08
N ASP A 126 7.18 3.26 1.01
CA ASP A 126 8.33 4.09 0.67
C ASP A 126 9.42 3.26 -0.02
N PHE A 127 9.71 2.08 0.51
CA PHE A 127 10.65 1.15 -0.12
C PHE A 127 10.22 0.81 -1.55
N PHE A 128 8.95 0.46 -1.71
CA PHE A 128 8.40 0.08 -3.01
C PHE A 128 8.53 1.22 -4.04
N ILE A 129 8.09 2.42 -3.66
CA ILE A 129 8.14 3.57 -4.57
C ILE A 129 9.60 3.86 -4.97
N THR A 130 10.50 3.90 -3.98
CA THR A 130 11.90 4.23 -4.22
C THR A 130 12.55 3.24 -5.18
N HIS A 131 12.36 1.95 -4.95
CA HIS A 131 12.99 0.92 -5.77
C HIS A 131 12.35 0.82 -7.15
N LEU A 132 11.04 0.97 -7.23
CA LEU A 132 10.37 0.96 -8.52
C LEU A 132 10.81 2.14 -9.38
N GLU A 133 10.92 3.33 -8.79
CA GLU A 133 11.40 4.51 -9.53
C GLU A 133 12.79 4.29 -10.09
N GLN A 134 13.67 3.64 -9.33
CA GLN A 134 15.02 3.35 -9.81
C GLN A 134 14.98 2.45 -11.05
N VAL A 135 14.16 1.42 -11.03
CA VAL A 135 14.01 0.52 -12.18
C VAL A 135 13.47 1.27 -13.39
N LEU A 136 12.49 2.14 -13.19
CA LEU A 136 11.87 2.88 -14.29
C LEU A 136 12.79 3.94 -14.89
N THR A 137 13.75 4.43 -14.13
CA THR A 137 14.69 5.44 -14.62
C THR A 137 15.98 4.87 -15.20
N ASP A 138 16.23 3.58 -14.99
CA ASP A 138 17.47 2.93 -15.45
C ASP A 138 17.41 2.49 -16.91
N ASP A 139 16.36 2.78 -17.63
CA ASP A 139 16.23 2.45 -19.07
C ASP A 139 17.08 3.32 -19.97
#